data_4d756a3728253f0f8124c483bbde2162
#
_entry.id   4d756a3728253f0f8124c483bbde2162
#
_cell.length_a   1.000
_cell.length_b   1.000
_cell.length_c   1.000
_cell.angle_alpha   90.00
_cell.angle_beta   90.00
_cell.angle_gamma   90.00
#
_symmetry.space_group_name_H-M   'P 1'
#
loop_
_entity.id
_entity.type
_entity.pdbx_description
1 polymer ?
#
loop_
_entity_poly.entity_id
_entity_poly.type
_entity_poly.pdbx_seq_one_letter_code
_entity_poly.pdbx_strand_id
1 'polypeptide(L)'
;MFKIAKDVCRWHHERWDGKGYPDGLKEDEIPIWSQVVSLADVYDALTSVRCYKGAYDHETAMKMILNGECGAFNPVLLNCLKEAENEIKEADFSTMEEELDSHIKAQIADEIFRNTPLLEKFN
;
A
#
# COMPACT_ATOMS: atom_id res chain seq x y z
N MET A 1 2.46 -18.33 -2.00
CA MET A 1 3.20 -17.13 -1.56
C MET A 1 3.67 -16.29 -2.74
N PHE A 2 4.34 -16.84 -3.72
CA PHE A 2 4.80 -16.06 -4.89
C PHE A 2 3.67 -15.43 -5.68
N LYS A 3 2.51 -16.08 -5.77
CA LYS A 3 1.35 -15.52 -6.45
C LYS A 3 0.85 -14.25 -5.75
N ILE A 4 0.78 -14.26 -4.43
CA ILE A 4 0.35 -13.09 -3.64
C ILE A 4 1.33 -11.93 -3.83
N ALA A 5 2.63 -12.20 -3.72
CA ALA A 5 3.65 -11.19 -3.92
C ALA A 5 3.60 -10.60 -5.32
N LYS A 6 3.39 -11.42 -6.33
CA LYS A 6 3.27 -11.01 -7.73
C LYS A 6 2.04 -10.13 -7.95
N ASP A 7 0.90 -10.51 -7.39
CA ASP A 7 -0.33 -9.73 -7.47
C ASP A 7 -0.17 -8.37 -6.78
N VAL A 8 0.46 -8.34 -5.62
CA VAL A 8 0.74 -7.09 -4.89
C VAL A 8 1.66 -6.19 -5.71
N CYS A 9 2.74 -6.72 -6.24
CA CYS A 9 3.66 -5.94 -7.07
C CYS A 9 2.97 -5.30 -8.26
N ARG A 10 2.10 -6.04 -8.91
CA ARG A 10 1.43 -5.55 -10.11
C ARG A 10 0.31 -4.57 -9.81
N TRP A 11 -0.49 -4.83 -8.77
CA TRP A 11 -1.78 -4.15 -8.59
C TRP A 11 -1.91 -3.29 -7.33
N HIS A 12 -0.86 -3.07 -6.56
CA HIS A 12 -0.95 -2.21 -5.37
C HIS A 12 -1.18 -0.72 -5.70
N HIS A 13 -1.00 -0.30 -6.93
CA HIS A 13 -1.33 1.04 -7.41
C HIS A 13 -2.72 1.13 -8.07
N GLU A 14 -3.42 0.01 -8.16
CA GLU A 14 -4.80 0.03 -8.60
C GLU A 14 -5.69 0.69 -7.53
N ARG A 15 -6.79 1.28 -7.95
CA ARG A 15 -7.72 1.95 -7.06
C ARG A 15 -9.13 1.40 -7.26
N TRP A 16 -9.90 1.42 -6.18
CA TRP A 16 -11.26 0.87 -6.12
C TRP A 16 -12.18 1.39 -7.24
N ASP A 17 -12.02 2.65 -7.62
CA ASP A 17 -12.81 3.30 -8.67
C ASP A 17 -12.32 3.06 -10.10
N GLY A 18 -11.30 2.26 -10.28
CA GLY A 18 -10.72 1.96 -11.59
C GLY A 18 -9.78 3.03 -12.14
N LYS A 19 -9.48 4.07 -11.37
CA LYS A 19 -8.60 5.16 -11.81
C LYS A 19 -7.12 4.91 -11.54
N GLY A 20 -6.77 3.75 -11.01
CA GLY A 20 -5.39 3.36 -10.78
C GLY A 20 -4.71 2.77 -12.01
N TYR A 21 -3.58 2.13 -11.80
CA TYR A 21 -2.77 1.53 -12.86
C TYR A 21 -2.07 0.26 -12.35
N PRO A 22 -1.55 -0.63 -13.19
CA PRO A 22 -1.36 -0.50 -14.64
C PRO A 22 -2.55 -0.93 -15.50
N ASP A 23 -3.48 -1.70 -14.96
CA ASP A 23 -4.54 -2.32 -15.74
C ASP A 23 -5.90 -1.64 -15.62
N GLY A 24 -6.05 -0.71 -14.68
CA GLY A 24 -7.32 -0.03 -14.45
C GLY A 24 -8.38 -0.95 -13.87
N LEU A 25 -7.97 -1.89 -13.02
CA LEU A 25 -8.89 -2.81 -12.35
C LEU A 25 -9.80 -2.04 -11.41
N LYS A 26 -11.03 -2.51 -11.28
CA LYS A 26 -12.08 -1.84 -10.50
C LYS A 26 -12.67 -2.80 -9.48
N GLU A 27 -12.90 -2.30 -8.28
CA GLU A 27 -13.56 -3.03 -7.21
C GLU A 27 -12.94 -4.40 -6.96
N ASP A 28 -13.74 -5.46 -6.97
CA ASP A 28 -13.31 -6.82 -6.66
C ASP A 28 -12.40 -7.44 -7.71
N GLU A 29 -12.20 -6.79 -8.84
CA GLU A 29 -11.17 -7.20 -9.80
C GLU A 29 -9.77 -7.09 -9.22
N ILE A 30 -9.59 -6.20 -8.23
CA ILE A 30 -8.32 -6.03 -7.54
C ILE A 30 -8.20 -7.10 -6.46
N PRO A 31 -7.15 -7.94 -6.48
CA PRO A 31 -6.97 -8.93 -5.42
C PRO A 31 -6.93 -8.27 -4.03
N ILE A 32 -7.56 -8.91 -3.06
CA ILE A 32 -7.70 -8.33 -1.70
C ILE A 32 -6.34 -7.98 -1.08
N TRP A 33 -5.33 -8.80 -1.28
CA TRP A 33 -3.99 -8.55 -0.77
C TRP A 33 -3.37 -7.28 -1.36
N SER A 34 -3.62 -7.03 -2.63
CA SER A 34 -3.17 -5.81 -3.31
C SER A 34 -3.89 -4.58 -2.75
N GLN A 35 -5.16 -4.71 -2.42
CA GLN A 35 -5.95 -3.64 -1.78
C GLN A 35 -5.41 -3.31 -0.39
N VAL A 36 -5.13 -4.33 0.42
CA VAL A 36 -4.61 -4.15 1.79
C VAL A 36 -3.24 -3.47 1.76
N VAL A 37 -2.34 -3.95 0.92
CA VAL A 37 -1.00 -3.36 0.79
C VAL A 37 -1.07 -1.93 0.27
N SER A 38 -1.95 -1.67 -0.68
CA SER A 38 -2.18 -0.32 -1.21
C SER A 38 -2.56 0.66 -0.11
N LEU A 39 -3.47 0.27 0.76
CA LEU A 39 -3.92 1.09 1.87
C LEU A 39 -2.80 1.32 2.90
N ALA A 40 -2.09 0.27 3.26
CA ALA A 40 -0.96 0.35 4.18
C ALA A 40 0.17 1.22 3.63
N ASP A 41 0.46 1.10 2.35
CA ASP A 41 1.49 1.87 1.67
C ASP A 41 1.16 3.37 1.66
N VAL A 42 -0.09 3.71 1.41
CA VAL A 42 -0.54 5.10 1.47
C VAL A 42 -0.42 5.67 2.88
N TYR A 43 -0.83 4.91 3.90
CA TYR A 43 -0.69 5.34 5.29
C TYR A 43 0.78 5.57 5.64
N ASP A 44 1.64 4.64 5.29
CA ASP A 44 3.08 4.75 5.52
C ASP A 44 3.67 5.97 4.80
N ALA A 45 3.31 6.18 3.55
CA ALA A 45 3.78 7.31 2.77
C ALA A 45 3.36 8.66 3.39
N LEU A 46 2.18 8.74 3.98
CA LEU A 46 1.69 9.96 4.62
C LEU A 46 2.36 10.22 5.98
N THR A 47 2.62 9.17 6.75
CA THR A 47 3.12 9.29 8.12
C THR A 47 4.65 9.24 8.23
N SER A 48 5.34 8.94 7.13
CA SER A 48 6.80 8.88 7.10
C SER A 48 7.40 10.14 6.52
N VAL A 49 8.57 10.53 7.04
CA VAL A 49 9.33 11.67 6.51
C VAL A 49 9.96 11.27 5.17
N ARG A 50 9.75 12.11 4.17
CA ARG A 50 10.33 11.95 2.83
C ARG A 50 11.24 13.13 2.52
N CYS A 51 12.14 12.97 1.53
CA CYS A 51 13.08 14.03 1.13
C CYS A 51 12.41 15.35 0.74
N TYR A 52 11.18 15.27 0.27
CA TYR A 52 10.44 16.41 -0.30
C TYR A 52 9.24 16.85 0.53
N LYS A 53 8.95 16.18 1.64
CA LYS A 53 7.86 16.56 2.53
C LYS A 53 8.07 16.04 3.95
N GLY A 54 7.51 16.73 4.93
CA GLY A 54 7.40 16.23 6.29
C GLY A 54 6.31 15.19 6.44
N ALA A 55 6.32 14.47 7.54
CA ALA A 55 5.29 13.50 7.87
C ALA A 55 4.01 14.22 8.33
N TYR A 56 2.85 13.68 7.92
CA TYR A 56 1.58 14.04 8.54
C TYR A 56 1.40 13.27 9.83
N ASP A 57 0.66 13.82 10.78
CA ASP A 57 0.31 13.07 11.98
C ASP A 57 -0.75 12.00 11.65
N HIS A 58 -0.94 11.07 12.59
CA HIS A 58 -1.89 9.96 12.41
C HIS A 58 -3.30 10.45 12.07
N GLU A 59 -3.79 11.45 12.80
CA GLU A 59 -5.17 11.94 12.62
C GLU A 59 -5.37 12.60 11.25
N THR A 60 -4.40 13.38 10.82
CA THR A 60 -4.43 14.01 9.48
C THR A 60 -4.38 12.96 8.38
N ALA A 61 -3.47 11.98 8.51
CA ALA A 61 -3.35 10.88 7.54
C ALA A 61 -4.65 10.10 7.43
N MET A 62 -5.27 9.75 8.55
CA MET A 62 -6.56 9.06 8.56
C MET A 62 -7.65 9.85 7.86
N LYS A 63 -7.75 11.16 8.13
CA LYS A 63 -8.70 12.03 7.45
C LYS A 63 -8.50 12.06 5.95
N MET A 64 -7.26 12.19 5.51
CA MET A 64 -6.94 12.21 4.08
C MET A 64 -7.36 10.91 3.38
N ILE A 65 -7.09 9.78 4.01
CA ILE A 65 -7.46 8.46 3.47
C ILE A 65 -8.98 8.30 3.42
N LEU A 66 -9.66 8.60 4.52
CA LEU A 66 -11.12 8.43 4.63
C LEU A 66 -11.90 9.40 3.72
N ASN A 67 -11.35 10.56 3.45
CA ASN A 67 -11.95 11.55 2.55
C ASN A 67 -11.67 11.30 1.07
N GLY A 68 -10.90 10.28 0.73
CA GLY A 68 -10.58 9.95 -0.64
C GLY A 68 -9.52 10.83 -1.30
N GLU A 69 -8.78 11.62 -0.53
CA GLU A 69 -7.73 12.50 -1.05
C GLU A 69 -6.54 11.74 -1.63
N CYS A 70 -6.35 10.50 -1.19
CA CYS A 70 -5.26 9.62 -1.65
C CYS A 70 -5.74 8.59 -2.67
N GLY A 71 -6.95 8.72 -3.16
CA GLY A 71 -7.60 7.78 -4.05
C GLY A 71 -8.73 7.01 -3.39
N ALA A 72 -9.47 6.26 -4.18
CA ALA A 72 -10.58 5.48 -3.69
C ALA A 72 -10.11 4.11 -3.19
N PHE A 73 -10.62 3.68 -2.05
CA PHE A 73 -10.34 2.39 -1.44
C PHE A 73 -11.64 1.64 -1.15
N ASN A 74 -11.52 0.32 -1.03
CA ASN A 74 -12.64 -0.52 -0.66
C ASN A 74 -13.28 -0.04 0.66
N PRO A 75 -14.59 0.27 0.67
CA PRO A 75 -15.26 0.77 1.87
C PRO A 75 -15.15 -0.17 3.08
N VAL A 76 -15.12 -1.48 2.84
CA VAL A 76 -14.95 -2.47 3.92
C VAL A 76 -13.57 -2.33 4.56
N LEU A 77 -12.53 -2.12 3.76
CA LEU A 77 -11.17 -1.92 4.26
C LEU A 77 -11.05 -0.59 5.00
N LEU A 78 -11.72 0.45 4.54
CA LEU A 78 -11.75 1.74 5.26
C LEU A 78 -12.41 1.61 6.63
N ASN A 79 -13.47 0.82 6.74
CA ASN A 79 -14.09 0.50 8.02
C ASN A 79 -13.15 -0.29 8.93
N CYS A 80 -12.47 -1.28 8.40
CA CYS A 80 -11.47 -2.05 9.15
C CYS A 80 -10.35 -1.15 9.66
N LEU A 81 -9.87 -0.25 8.83
CA LEU A 81 -8.84 0.72 9.19
C LEU A 81 -9.30 1.61 10.34
N LYS A 82 -10.54 2.09 10.26
CA LYS A 82 -11.12 2.94 11.29
C LYS A 82 -11.30 2.20 12.63
N GLU A 83 -11.75 0.95 12.58
CA GLU A 83 -11.88 0.11 13.78
C GLU A 83 -10.53 -0.21 14.42
N ALA A 84 -9.51 -0.40 13.59
CA ALA A 84 -8.15 -0.70 14.04
C ALA A 84 -7.33 0.57 14.35
N GLU A 85 -7.92 1.74 14.26
CA GLU A 85 -7.21 3.02 14.35
C GLU A 85 -6.32 3.14 15.58
N ASN A 86 -6.82 2.77 16.75
CA ASN A 86 -6.06 2.87 17.99
C ASN A 86 -4.87 1.91 18.01
N GLU A 87 -5.06 0.70 17.50
CA GLU A 87 -3.99 -0.30 17.41
C GLU A 87 -2.89 0.16 16.44
N ILE A 88 -3.29 0.76 15.32
CA ILE A 88 -2.37 1.28 14.32
C ILE A 88 -1.56 2.46 14.89
N LYS A 89 -2.22 3.35 15.62
CA LYS A 89 -1.59 4.51 16.24
C LYS A 89 -0.54 4.11 17.28
N GLU A 90 -0.80 3.04 18.03
CA GLU A 90 0.09 2.54 19.07
C GLU A 90 1.15 1.58 18.54
N ALA A 91 1.01 1.08 17.33
CA ALA A 91 1.94 0.13 16.74
C ALA A 91 3.30 0.79 16.46
N ASP A 92 4.36 0.11 16.85
CA ASP A 92 5.71 0.50 16.46
C ASP A 92 6.00 -0.11 15.08
N PHE A 93 5.70 0.66 14.05
CA PHE A 93 5.90 0.22 12.67
C PHE A 93 7.38 0.01 12.31
N SER A 94 8.31 0.61 13.05
CA SER A 94 9.73 0.44 12.75
C SER A 94 10.19 -1.00 12.94
N THR A 95 9.70 -1.67 14.00
CA THR A 95 10.02 -3.08 14.24
C THR A 95 9.32 -3.99 13.23
N MET A 96 8.07 -3.65 12.86
CA MET A 96 7.35 -4.41 11.83
C MET A 96 7.97 -4.23 10.45
N GLU A 97 8.46 -3.05 10.13
CA GLU A 97 9.18 -2.80 8.88
C GLU A 97 10.44 -3.64 8.78
N GLU A 98 11.21 -3.75 9.86
CA GLU A 98 12.43 -4.56 9.86
C GLU A 98 12.14 -6.04 9.67
N GLU A 99 11.08 -6.57 10.29
CA GLU A 99 10.71 -7.98 10.15
C GLU A 99 10.03 -8.30 8.80
N LEU A 100 9.15 -7.42 8.34
CA LEU A 100 8.50 -7.59 7.05
C LEU A 100 9.45 -7.29 5.88
N ASP A 101 10.31 -6.28 6.03
CA ASP A 101 11.24 -5.85 4.99
C ASP A 101 12.25 -6.91 4.61
N SER A 102 12.78 -7.64 5.59
CA SER A 102 13.76 -8.67 5.29
C SER A 102 13.18 -9.87 4.53
N HIS A 103 11.88 -10.16 4.71
CA HIS A 103 11.22 -11.29 4.07
C HIS A 103 10.44 -10.92 2.81
N ILE A 104 9.67 -9.85 2.86
CA ILE A 104 8.78 -9.47 1.76
C ILE A 104 9.47 -8.60 0.72
N LYS A 105 10.26 -7.62 1.13
CA LYS A 105 11.00 -6.79 0.18
C LYS A 105 12.02 -7.59 -0.62
N ALA A 106 12.72 -8.53 0.03
CA ALA A 106 13.66 -9.39 -0.68
C ALA A 106 12.95 -10.28 -1.70
N GLN A 107 11.79 -10.85 -1.34
CA GLN A 107 11.01 -11.68 -2.25
C GLN A 107 10.35 -10.87 -3.37
N ILE A 108 9.80 -9.71 -3.04
CA ILE A 108 9.19 -8.80 -4.01
C ILE A 108 10.24 -8.24 -4.97
N ALA A 109 11.39 -7.81 -4.45
CA ALA A 109 12.49 -7.32 -5.27
C ALA A 109 13.02 -8.39 -6.20
N ASP A 110 13.20 -9.62 -5.69
CA ASP A 110 13.70 -10.74 -6.49
C ASP A 110 12.73 -11.09 -7.62
N GLU A 111 11.43 -11.08 -7.35
CA GLU A 111 10.42 -11.35 -8.37
C GLU A 111 10.26 -10.22 -9.39
N ILE A 112 10.40 -8.98 -8.96
CA ILE A 112 10.45 -7.83 -9.86
C ILE A 112 11.66 -7.93 -10.78
N PHE A 113 12.83 -8.26 -10.24
CA PHE A 113 14.05 -8.41 -11.05
C PHE A 113 13.96 -9.56 -12.06
N ARG A 114 13.25 -10.63 -11.72
CA ARG A 114 13.09 -11.79 -12.63
C ARG A 114 12.10 -11.53 -13.75
N ASN A 115 11.01 -10.80 -13.47
CA ASN A 115 9.89 -10.65 -14.40
C ASN A 115 9.84 -9.31 -15.11
N THR A 116 10.68 -8.36 -14.70
CA THR A 116 10.70 -7.05 -15.32
C THR A 116 11.94 -6.93 -16.18
N PRO A 117 11.80 -6.79 -17.49
CA PRO A 117 12.96 -6.40 -18.29
C PRO A 117 13.30 -4.98 -17.87
N LEU A 118 14.11 -4.90 -16.80
CA LEU A 118 14.83 -3.70 -16.49
C LEU A 118 14.11 -2.52 -15.91
N LEU A 119 14.89 -1.82 -15.35
CA LEU A 119 14.98 -0.41 -14.99
C LEU A 119 14.01 0.54 -15.74
N GLU A 120 13.52 0.19 -16.90
CA GLU A 120 12.52 0.97 -17.64
C GLU A 120 11.22 1.18 -16.88
N LYS A 121 10.88 0.27 -15.96
CA LYS A 121 9.68 0.42 -15.14
C LYS A 121 9.93 1.20 -13.85
N PHE A 122 11.17 1.54 -13.55
CA PHE A 122 11.51 2.31 -12.36
C PHE A 122 11.91 3.76 -12.68
N ASN A 123 11.93 4.10 -13.93
CA ASN A 123 12.20 5.46 -14.36
C ASN A 123 10.89 6.23 -14.60
#